data_77a591417d0fd437ebc1826ef4ef475b
#
_entry.id   77a591417d0fd437ebc1826ef4ef475b
#
_cell.length_a   1.000
_cell.length_b   1.000
_cell.length_c   1.000
_cell.angle_alpha   90.00
_cell.angle_beta   90.00
_cell.angle_gamma   90.00
#
_symmetry.space_group_name_H-M   'P 1'
#
loop_
_entity.id
_entity.type
_entity.pdbx_description
1 polymer ?
#
loop_
_entity_poly.entity_id
_entity_poly.type
_entity_poly.pdbx_seq_one_letter_code
_entity_poly.pdbx_strand_id
1 'polypeptide(L)'
;MALRSINKQNSPSDGRRAFTFSVAALCVIICFAASAIPVPLIAIWTQALALTTFEVSMTVFAYVGGCLAVLLFFSKLSNYFGRKITVILALAVGIASCLCFIDPHNASALILGRLLQGVFAGLVTSAAMSWTVDTAPKSHAWLGTALSAAGPGIGFIFGTVLSGLSAETGIISGDTLFIGLAVTLAVVLAAAIPAVETM
;
A
#
# COMPACT_ATOMS: atom_id res chain seq x y z
N MET A 1 6.19 4.94 -44.29
CA MET A 1 4.99 4.15 -43.97
C MET A 1 5.33 2.92 -43.10
N ALA A 2 6.49 2.29 -43.25
CA ALA A 2 6.93 1.10 -42.51
C ALA A 2 7.19 1.31 -41.00
N LEU A 3 7.64 2.47 -40.55
CA LEU A 3 7.89 2.75 -39.12
C LEU A 3 6.62 2.84 -38.26
N ARG A 4 5.46 3.07 -38.88
CA ARG A 4 4.16 3.13 -38.19
C ARG A 4 3.56 1.75 -37.92
N SER A 5 3.95 0.73 -38.67
CA SER A 5 3.48 -0.64 -38.51
C SER A 5 4.23 -1.40 -37.39
N ILE A 6 5.51 -1.10 -37.19
CA ILE A 6 6.35 -1.74 -36.16
C ILE A 6 5.91 -1.34 -34.76
N ASN A 7 5.42 -0.09 -34.59
CA ASN A 7 5.02 0.43 -33.27
C ASN A 7 3.62 -0.08 -32.82
N LYS A 8 2.84 -0.68 -33.72
CA LYS A 8 1.50 -1.21 -33.40
C LYS A 8 1.54 -2.65 -32.85
N GLN A 9 2.63 -3.38 -33.08
CA GLN A 9 2.77 -4.78 -32.65
C GLN A 9 3.20 -4.97 -31.20
N ASN A 10 3.76 -3.93 -30.55
CA ASN A 10 4.25 -4.02 -29.16
C ASN A 10 3.36 -3.31 -28.13
N SER A 11 2.18 -2.81 -28.51
CA SER A 11 1.26 -2.24 -27.49
C SER A 11 0.56 -3.39 -26.74
N PRO A 12 0.62 -3.40 -25.38
CA PRO A 12 -0.12 -4.39 -24.59
C PRO A 12 -1.59 -4.37 -24.99
N SER A 13 -2.22 -5.56 -25.05
CA SER A 13 -3.66 -5.66 -25.33
C SER A 13 -4.45 -4.80 -24.34
N ASP A 14 -5.55 -4.20 -24.76
CA ASP A 14 -6.39 -3.35 -23.92
C ASP A 14 -6.83 -4.08 -22.63
N GLY A 15 -7.04 -5.39 -22.69
CA GLY A 15 -7.34 -6.21 -21.52
C GLY A 15 -6.20 -6.27 -20.50
N ARG A 16 -4.93 -6.39 -20.95
CA ARG A 16 -3.78 -6.40 -20.04
C ARG A 16 -3.56 -5.02 -19.38
N ARG A 17 -3.82 -3.94 -20.11
CA ARG A 17 -3.76 -2.59 -19.55
C ARG A 17 -4.84 -2.39 -18.49
N ALA A 18 -6.09 -2.77 -18.77
CA ALA A 18 -7.19 -2.68 -17.81
C ALA A 18 -6.92 -3.51 -16.55
N PHE A 19 -6.38 -4.72 -16.70
CA PHE A 19 -5.95 -5.54 -15.57
C PHE A 19 -4.87 -4.84 -14.71
N THR A 20 -3.83 -4.32 -15.36
CA THR A 20 -2.75 -3.58 -14.67
C THR A 20 -3.27 -2.35 -13.94
N PHE A 21 -4.18 -1.61 -14.57
CA PHE A 21 -4.86 -0.47 -13.95
C PHE A 21 -5.61 -0.86 -12.68
N SER A 22 -6.37 -1.95 -12.73
CA SER A 22 -7.11 -2.45 -11.56
C SER A 22 -6.17 -2.87 -10.44
N VAL A 23 -5.08 -3.56 -10.74
CA VAL A 23 -4.05 -3.96 -9.75
C VAL A 23 -3.40 -2.73 -9.13
N ALA A 24 -3.02 -1.74 -9.92
CA ALA A 24 -2.38 -0.52 -9.43
C ALA A 24 -3.33 0.29 -8.53
N ALA A 25 -4.58 0.48 -8.94
CA ALA A 25 -5.60 1.19 -8.15
C ALA A 25 -5.92 0.46 -6.84
N LEU A 26 -6.06 -0.87 -6.87
CA LEU A 26 -6.24 -1.70 -5.69
C LEU A 26 -5.05 -1.58 -4.73
N CYS A 27 -3.83 -1.59 -5.26
CA CYS A 27 -2.62 -1.42 -4.47
C CYS A 27 -2.64 -0.09 -3.68
N VAL A 28 -3.05 1.02 -4.31
CA VAL A 28 -3.19 2.31 -3.64
C VAL A 28 -4.22 2.22 -2.51
N ILE A 29 -5.43 1.75 -2.78
CA ILE A 29 -6.51 1.68 -1.80
C ILE A 29 -6.12 0.80 -0.60
N ILE A 30 -5.58 -0.41 -0.86
CA ILE A 30 -5.20 -1.35 0.19
C ILE A 30 -4.03 -0.83 1.01
N CYS A 31 -3.06 -0.14 0.40
CA CYS A 31 -1.95 0.46 1.12
C CYS A 31 -2.43 1.47 2.18
N PHE A 32 -3.33 2.35 1.80
CA PHE A 32 -3.83 3.35 2.73
C PHE A 32 -4.83 2.77 3.74
N ALA A 33 -5.58 1.73 3.38
CA ALA A 33 -6.35 0.95 4.33
C ALA A 33 -5.43 0.29 5.37
N ALA A 34 -4.35 -0.35 4.92
CA ALA A 34 -3.33 -0.94 5.80
C ALA A 34 -2.75 0.09 6.78
N SER A 35 -2.46 1.29 6.28
CA SER A 35 -1.88 2.38 7.10
C SER A 35 -2.85 2.90 8.17
N ALA A 36 -4.16 2.78 7.94
CA ALA A 36 -5.21 3.24 8.84
C ALA A 36 -5.57 2.21 9.94
N ILE A 37 -5.49 0.92 9.63
CA ILE A 37 -5.91 -0.17 10.55
C ILE A 37 -5.28 -0.08 11.95
N PRO A 38 -3.97 0.19 12.13
CA PRO A 38 -3.39 0.28 13.47
C PRO A 38 -3.89 1.46 14.31
N VAL A 39 -4.46 2.50 13.70
CA VAL A 39 -4.80 3.75 14.41
C VAL A 39 -5.79 3.53 15.55
N PRO A 40 -6.96 2.89 15.36
CA PRO A 40 -7.87 2.57 16.46
C PRO A 40 -7.28 1.52 17.42
N LEU A 41 -6.46 0.59 16.92
CA LEU A 41 -5.90 -0.50 17.72
C LEU A 41 -4.78 -0.04 18.67
N ILE A 42 -4.15 1.10 18.41
CA ILE A 42 -3.12 1.67 19.31
C ILE A 42 -3.66 1.84 20.73
N ALA A 43 -4.92 2.24 20.90
CA ALA A 43 -5.52 2.42 22.22
C ALA A 43 -5.57 1.08 22.99
N ILE A 44 -5.90 -0.02 22.32
CA ILE A 44 -5.94 -1.36 22.89
C ILE A 44 -4.54 -1.83 23.27
N TRP A 45 -3.57 -1.69 22.36
CA TRP A 45 -2.18 -2.07 22.61
C TRP A 45 -1.53 -1.22 23.70
N THR A 46 -1.89 0.07 23.81
CA THR A 46 -1.40 0.94 24.89
C THR A 46 -1.78 0.39 26.25
N GLN A 47 -3.00 -0.11 26.41
CA GLN A 47 -3.45 -0.72 27.66
C GLN A 47 -2.84 -2.10 27.88
N ALA A 48 -2.87 -2.96 26.86
CA ALA A 48 -2.41 -4.34 26.94
C ALA A 48 -0.90 -4.46 27.20
N LEU A 49 -0.09 -3.59 26.60
CA LEU A 49 1.37 -3.61 26.71
C LEU A 49 1.92 -2.52 27.66
N ALA A 50 1.03 -1.79 28.36
CA ALA A 50 1.38 -0.67 29.24
C ALA A 50 2.34 0.34 28.59
N LEU A 51 2.06 0.71 27.32
CA LEU A 51 2.92 1.60 26.54
C LEU A 51 2.96 3.01 27.16
N THR A 52 4.15 3.57 27.19
CA THR A 52 4.36 4.97 27.56
C THR A 52 3.90 5.92 26.45
N THR A 53 3.58 7.16 26.79
CA THR A 53 3.25 8.20 25.81
C THR A 53 4.38 8.40 24.78
N PHE A 54 5.62 8.23 25.19
CA PHE A 54 6.78 8.31 24.31
C PHE A 54 6.76 7.19 23.26
N GLU A 55 6.51 5.94 23.66
CA GLU A 55 6.45 4.79 22.74
C GLU A 55 5.31 4.94 21.75
N VAL A 56 4.13 5.37 22.21
CA VAL A 56 3.00 5.66 21.33
C VAL A 56 3.37 6.74 20.30
N SER A 57 4.02 7.83 20.75
CA SER A 57 4.48 8.89 19.83
C SER A 57 5.50 8.37 18.83
N MET A 58 6.41 7.47 19.24
CA MET A 58 7.40 6.87 18.37
C MET A 58 6.77 6.02 17.26
N THR A 59 5.61 5.40 17.48
CA THR A 59 4.89 4.68 16.40
C THR A 59 4.46 5.62 15.27
N VAL A 60 4.01 6.84 15.61
CA VAL A 60 3.61 7.86 14.63
C VAL A 60 4.84 8.41 13.91
N PHE A 61 5.89 8.76 14.64
CA PHE A 61 7.14 9.25 14.06
C PHE A 61 7.79 8.23 13.14
N ALA A 62 7.78 6.96 13.50
CA ALA A 62 8.33 5.88 12.67
C ALA A 62 7.59 5.79 11.33
N TYR A 63 6.25 5.85 11.33
CA TYR A 63 5.46 5.84 10.10
C TYR A 63 5.78 7.04 9.20
N VAL A 64 5.71 8.25 9.77
CA VAL A 64 5.98 9.48 9.01
C VAL A 64 7.43 9.51 8.54
N GLY A 65 8.38 9.15 9.40
CA GLY A 65 9.80 9.08 9.07
C GLY A 65 10.10 8.09 7.94
N GLY A 66 9.52 6.88 7.99
CA GLY A 66 9.64 5.89 6.93
C GLY A 66 9.08 6.37 5.59
N CYS A 67 7.90 7.00 5.60
CA CYS A 67 7.28 7.55 4.41
C CYS A 67 8.13 8.70 3.81
N LEU A 68 8.54 9.65 4.64
CA LEU A 68 9.38 10.78 4.21
C LEU A 68 10.75 10.34 3.70
N ALA A 69 11.39 9.36 4.35
CA ALA A 69 12.67 8.82 3.90
C ALA A 69 12.56 8.26 2.48
N VAL A 70 11.49 7.50 2.19
CA VAL A 70 11.27 6.98 0.83
C VAL A 70 11.00 8.11 -0.16
N LEU A 71 10.13 9.06 0.17
CA LEU A 71 9.77 10.15 -0.73
C LEU A 71 10.96 11.07 -1.04
N LEU A 72 11.84 11.31 -0.05
CA LEU A 72 13.01 12.18 -0.24
C LEU A 72 14.17 11.47 -0.96
N PHE A 73 14.48 10.23 -0.56
CA PHE A 73 15.69 9.56 -1.04
C PHE A 73 15.43 8.54 -2.14
N PHE A 74 14.22 7.95 -2.18
CA PHE A 74 13.88 6.85 -3.07
C PHE A 74 12.76 7.17 -4.07
N SER A 75 12.27 8.42 -4.14
CA SER A 75 11.22 8.81 -5.10
C SER A 75 11.63 8.56 -6.55
N LYS A 76 12.93 8.61 -6.86
CA LYS A 76 13.46 8.30 -8.19
C LYS A 76 13.65 6.80 -8.46
N LEU A 77 13.50 5.94 -7.45
CA LEU A 77 13.71 4.49 -7.56
C LEU A 77 12.80 3.88 -8.62
N SER A 78 11.55 4.30 -8.64
CA SER A 78 10.54 3.91 -9.62
C SER A 78 10.94 4.25 -11.07
N ASN A 79 11.73 5.31 -11.28
CA ASN A 79 12.22 5.70 -12.60
C ASN A 79 13.43 4.86 -13.06
N TYR A 80 14.23 4.30 -12.12
CA TYR A 80 15.39 3.48 -12.45
C TYR A 80 15.04 1.98 -12.57
N PHE A 81 14.24 1.46 -11.67
CA PHE A 81 13.92 0.03 -11.59
C PHE A 81 12.60 -0.34 -12.25
N GLY A 82 11.82 0.66 -12.66
CA GLY A 82 10.48 0.46 -13.20
C GLY A 82 9.39 0.47 -12.10
N ARG A 83 8.17 0.79 -12.51
CA ARG A 83 7.04 0.96 -11.59
C ARG A 83 6.58 -0.35 -10.99
N LYS A 84 6.53 -1.41 -11.80
CA LYS A 84 6.13 -2.76 -11.37
C LYS A 84 7.05 -3.31 -10.30
N ILE A 85 8.38 -3.23 -10.48
CA ILE A 85 9.35 -3.75 -9.51
C ILE A 85 9.22 -3.00 -8.19
N THR A 86 9.07 -1.67 -8.25
CA THR A 86 8.88 -0.83 -7.06
C THR A 86 7.59 -1.20 -6.31
N VAL A 87 6.50 -1.48 -7.03
CA VAL A 87 5.23 -1.93 -6.43
C VAL A 87 5.36 -3.32 -5.80
N ILE A 88 6.07 -4.25 -6.44
CA ILE A 88 6.34 -5.58 -5.88
C ILE A 88 7.13 -5.46 -4.56
N LEU A 89 8.18 -4.63 -4.55
CA LEU A 89 8.95 -4.35 -3.33
C LEU A 89 8.07 -3.70 -2.24
N ALA A 90 7.23 -2.75 -2.62
CA ALA A 90 6.30 -2.11 -1.70
C ALA A 90 5.37 -3.13 -1.04
N LEU A 91 4.75 -4.02 -1.83
CA LEU A 91 3.85 -5.05 -1.31
C LEU A 91 4.57 -6.05 -0.39
N ALA A 92 5.81 -6.43 -0.71
CA ALA A 92 6.61 -7.29 0.16
C ALA A 92 6.91 -6.61 1.52
N VAL A 93 7.26 -5.32 1.51
CA VAL A 93 7.44 -4.53 2.74
C VAL A 93 6.12 -4.40 3.51
N GLY A 94 4.99 -4.21 2.81
CA GLY A 94 3.66 -4.18 3.41
C GLY A 94 3.30 -5.48 4.12
N ILE A 95 3.61 -6.64 3.53
CA ILE A 95 3.42 -7.96 4.16
C ILE A 95 4.31 -8.08 5.40
N ALA A 96 5.59 -7.72 5.30
CA ALA A 96 6.50 -7.74 6.43
C ALA A 96 6.01 -6.85 7.59
N SER A 97 5.44 -5.68 7.27
CA SER A 97 4.81 -4.80 8.25
C SER A 97 3.64 -5.48 8.97
N CYS A 98 2.77 -6.21 8.25
CA CYS A 98 1.64 -6.92 8.86
C CYS A 98 2.11 -7.96 9.89
N LEU A 99 3.22 -8.65 9.62
CA LEU A 99 3.79 -9.64 10.53
C LEU A 99 4.20 -9.02 11.88
N CYS A 100 4.63 -7.76 11.89
CA CYS A 100 4.99 -7.06 13.12
C CYS A 100 3.78 -6.71 14.00
N PHE A 101 2.56 -6.68 13.43
CA PHE A 101 1.32 -6.37 14.14
C PHE A 101 0.53 -7.61 14.56
N ILE A 102 0.96 -8.81 14.15
CA ILE A 102 0.38 -10.07 14.61
C ILE A 102 1.00 -10.38 15.96
N ASP A 103 0.18 -10.41 17.00
CA ASP A 103 0.57 -10.70 18.39
C ASP A 103 1.80 -9.88 18.87
N PRO A 104 1.71 -8.55 18.86
CA PRO A 104 2.83 -7.70 19.24
C PRO A 104 3.09 -7.80 20.75
N HIS A 105 4.31 -8.25 21.12
CA HIS A 105 4.69 -8.45 22.52
C HIS A 105 5.35 -7.23 23.18
N ASN A 106 5.72 -6.20 22.39
CA ASN A 106 6.42 -5.01 22.88
C ASN A 106 6.29 -3.81 21.95
N ALA A 107 6.64 -2.63 22.46
CA ALA A 107 6.63 -1.38 21.71
C ALA A 107 7.50 -1.42 20.45
N SER A 108 8.63 -2.13 20.50
CA SER A 108 9.59 -2.19 19.38
C SER A 108 8.97 -2.86 18.15
N ALA A 109 8.15 -3.90 18.33
CA ALA A 109 7.43 -4.54 17.22
C ALA A 109 6.44 -3.58 16.54
N LEU A 110 5.70 -2.80 17.34
CA LEU A 110 4.76 -1.79 16.84
C LEU A 110 5.49 -0.66 16.10
N ILE A 111 6.61 -0.17 16.65
CA ILE A 111 7.42 0.89 16.03
C ILE A 111 8.01 0.40 14.70
N LEU A 112 8.56 -0.84 14.67
CA LEU A 112 9.08 -1.45 13.45
C LEU A 112 7.98 -1.65 12.40
N GLY A 113 6.83 -2.18 12.81
CA GLY A 113 5.67 -2.34 11.94
C GLY A 113 5.23 -1.01 11.32
N ARG A 114 5.19 0.06 12.11
CA ARG A 114 4.87 1.42 11.65
C ARG A 114 5.93 1.97 10.69
N LEU A 115 7.21 1.76 10.98
CA LEU A 115 8.30 2.16 10.10
C LEU A 115 8.16 1.48 8.71
N LEU A 116 7.97 0.17 8.70
CA LEU A 116 7.76 -0.60 7.47
C LEU A 116 6.48 -0.15 6.74
N GLN A 117 5.40 0.14 7.45
CA GLN A 117 4.19 0.71 6.87
C GLN A 117 4.45 2.08 6.21
N GLY A 118 5.24 2.94 6.84
CA GLY A 118 5.65 4.22 6.27
C GLY A 118 6.45 4.03 4.98
N VAL A 119 7.42 3.12 4.98
CA VAL A 119 8.19 2.75 3.77
C VAL A 119 7.26 2.23 2.68
N PHE A 120 6.34 1.33 3.02
CA PHE A 120 5.33 0.81 2.10
C PHE A 120 4.49 1.94 1.48
N ALA A 121 3.96 2.85 2.31
CA ALA A 121 3.17 4.00 1.85
C ALA A 121 3.96 4.93 0.92
N GLY A 122 5.23 5.21 1.23
CA GLY A 122 6.11 6.02 0.40
C GLY A 122 6.38 5.38 -0.97
N LEU A 123 6.66 4.07 -1.02
CA LEU A 123 6.87 3.34 -2.27
C LEU A 123 5.60 3.29 -3.12
N VAL A 124 4.43 3.03 -2.52
CA VAL A 124 3.15 3.02 -3.24
C VAL A 124 2.82 4.40 -3.78
N THR A 125 3.01 5.46 -3.00
CA THR A 125 2.77 6.83 -3.43
C THR A 125 3.65 7.20 -4.62
N SER A 126 4.91 6.82 -4.62
CA SER A 126 5.84 7.13 -5.70
C SER A 126 5.62 6.31 -6.98
N ALA A 127 5.23 5.04 -6.85
CA ALA A 127 5.14 4.10 -7.97
C ALA A 127 3.70 3.75 -8.38
N ALA A 128 2.87 3.28 -7.44
CA ALA A 128 1.53 2.77 -7.77
C ALA A 128 0.57 3.87 -8.21
N MET A 129 0.64 5.07 -7.61
CA MET A 129 -0.17 6.20 -8.05
C MET A 129 0.14 6.58 -9.49
N SER A 130 1.43 6.69 -9.83
CA SER A 130 1.87 6.95 -11.20
C SER A 130 1.46 5.83 -12.15
N TRP A 131 1.62 4.57 -11.71
CA TRP A 131 1.24 3.40 -12.50
C TRP A 131 -0.27 3.36 -12.79
N THR A 132 -1.10 3.77 -11.83
CA THR A 132 -2.56 3.92 -12.00
C THR A 132 -2.89 4.93 -13.09
N VAL A 133 -2.23 6.09 -13.11
CA VAL A 133 -2.44 7.11 -14.14
C VAL A 133 -2.03 6.62 -15.53
N ASP A 134 -0.86 5.98 -15.64
CA ASP A 134 -0.29 5.57 -16.94
C ASP A 134 -1.03 4.39 -17.57
N THR A 135 -1.63 3.54 -16.77
CA THR A 135 -2.35 2.35 -17.23
C THR A 135 -3.85 2.58 -17.41
N ALA A 136 -4.36 3.76 -17.05
CA ALA A 136 -5.77 4.10 -17.20
C ALA A 136 -6.26 3.87 -18.64
N PRO A 137 -7.50 3.36 -18.80
CA PRO A 137 -8.10 3.16 -20.12
C PRO A 137 -8.17 4.48 -20.90
N LYS A 138 -7.76 4.48 -22.16
CA LYS A 138 -7.73 5.69 -23.00
C LYS A 138 -9.11 6.37 -23.13
N SER A 139 -10.17 5.58 -23.12
CA SER A 139 -11.56 6.08 -23.17
C SER A 139 -11.98 6.82 -21.89
N HIS A 140 -11.31 6.56 -20.76
CA HIS A 140 -11.64 7.11 -19.45
C HIS A 140 -10.36 7.48 -18.69
N ALA A 141 -9.45 8.21 -19.32
CA ALA A 141 -8.16 8.58 -18.75
C ALA A 141 -8.30 9.34 -17.41
N TRP A 142 -9.40 10.06 -17.20
CA TRP A 142 -9.71 10.76 -15.95
C TRP A 142 -9.82 9.82 -14.74
N LEU A 143 -10.18 8.53 -14.94
CA LEU A 143 -10.24 7.54 -13.86
C LEU A 143 -8.88 7.31 -13.22
N GLY A 144 -7.81 7.34 -13.99
CA GLY A 144 -6.44 7.20 -13.46
C GLY A 144 -6.12 8.30 -12.45
N THR A 145 -6.37 9.54 -12.82
CA THR A 145 -6.15 10.70 -11.94
C THR A 145 -7.12 10.68 -10.75
N ALA A 146 -8.40 10.36 -10.99
CA ALA A 146 -9.41 10.32 -9.93
C ALA A 146 -9.09 9.24 -8.87
N LEU A 147 -8.74 8.01 -9.28
CA LEU A 147 -8.39 6.94 -8.36
C LEU A 147 -7.05 7.16 -7.67
N SER A 148 -6.09 7.75 -8.36
CA SER A 148 -4.81 8.13 -7.75
C SER A 148 -5.01 9.19 -6.65
N ALA A 149 -5.91 10.15 -6.85
CA ALA A 149 -6.21 11.21 -5.88
C ALA A 149 -7.16 10.76 -4.76
N ALA A 150 -8.24 10.05 -5.08
CA ALA A 150 -9.26 9.64 -4.12
C ALA A 150 -8.93 8.31 -3.41
N GLY A 151 -8.13 7.45 -4.04
CA GLY A 151 -7.77 6.12 -3.53
C GLY A 151 -7.21 6.13 -2.10
N PRO A 152 -6.27 7.03 -1.76
CA PRO A 152 -5.79 7.18 -0.40
C PRO A 152 -6.90 7.44 0.62
N GLY A 153 -7.80 8.37 0.32
CA GLY A 153 -8.93 8.70 1.20
C GLY A 153 -9.90 7.52 1.37
N ILE A 154 -10.25 6.86 0.27
CA ILE A 154 -11.12 5.68 0.29
C ILE A 154 -10.49 4.57 1.13
N GLY A 155 -9.21 4.27 0.90
CA GLY A 155 -8.48 3.26 1.67
C GLY A 155 -8.43 3.59 3.15
N PHE A 156 -8.10 4.84 3.50
CA PHE A 156 -8.00 5.29 4.87
C PHE A 156 -9.34 5.16 5.62
N ILE A 157 -10.44 5.60 5.02
CA ILE A 157 -11.79 5.47 5.60
C ILE A 157 -12.12 3.99 5.81
N PHE A 158 -11.93 3.15 4.79
CA PHE A 158 -12.22 1.73 4.87
C PHE A 158 -11.43 1.03 5.98
N GLY A 159 -10.12 1.28 6.05
CA GLY A 159 -9.24 0.70 7.07
C GLY A 159 -9.61 1.14 8.48
N THR A 160 -9.91 2.44 8.67
CA THR A 160 -10.30 2.99 9.98
C THR A 160 -11.64 2.43 10.43
N VAL A 161 -12.65 2.37 9.55
CA VAL A 161 -13.96 1.83 9.90
C VAL A 161 -13.86 0.35 10.23
N LEU A 162 -13.14 -0.43 9.42
CA LEU A 162 -12.98 -1.87 9.65
C LEU A 162 -12.30 -2.16 11.00
N SER A 163 -11.20 -1.46 11.31
CA SER A 163 -10.48 -1.67 12.57
C SER A 163 -11.19 -1.06 13.78
N GLY A 164 -11.91 0.05 13.59
CA GLY A 164 -12.72 0.65 14.64
C GLY A 164 -13.88 -0.27 15.06
N LEU A 165 -14.61 -0.82 14.09
CA LEU A 165 -15.66 -1.81 14.36
C LEU A 165 -15.09 -3.07 15.03
N SER A 166 -13.93 -3.53 14.60
CA SER A 166 -13.24 -4.65 15.23
C SER A 166 -12.89 -4.35 16.69
N ALA A 167 -12.36 -3.17 16.96
CA ALA A 167 -11.99 -2.73 18.30
C ALA A 167 -13.20 -2.61 19.25
N GLU A 168 -14.37 -2.15 18.74
CA GLU A 168 -15.58 -2.00 19.55
C GLU A 168 -16.30 -3.32 19.77
N THR A 169 -16.45 -4.13 18.71
CA THR A 169 -17.28 -5.36 18.79
C THR A 169 -16.53 -6.56 19.32
N GLY A 170 -15.20 -6.58 19.21
CA GLY A 170 -14.37 -7.74 19.54
C GLY A 170 -14.60 -8.99 18.67
N ILE A 171 -15.46 -8.89 17.62
CA ILE A 171 -15.82 -10.01 16.76
C ILE A 171 -14.62 -10.49 15.95
N ILE A 172 -13.79 -9.54 15.50
CA ILE A 172 -12.58 -9.82 14.74
C ILE A 172 -11.38 -9.36 15.58
N SER A 173 -10.44 -10.24 15.89
CA SER A 173 -9.23 -9.83 16.60
C SER A 173 -8.32 -8.99 15.72
N GLY A 174 -7.48 -8.14 16.34
CA GLY A 174 -6.46 -7.37 15.62
C GLY A 174 -5.57 -8.26 14.76
N ASP A 175 -5.16 -9.41 15.29
CA ASP A 175 -4.33 -10.39 14.56
C ASP A 175 -5.02 -10.91 13.31
N THR A 176 -6.32 -11.24 13.41
CA THR A 176 -7.11 -11.70 12.25
C THR A 176 -7.19 -10.63 11.18
N LEU A 177 -7.28 -9.34 11.54
CA LEU A 177 -7.25 -8.24 10.59
C LEU A 177 -5.91 -8.18 9.85
N PHE A 178 -4.79 -8.30 10.56
CA PHE A 178 -3.46 -8.25 9.94
C PHE A 178 -3.14 -9.50 9.12
N ILE A 179 -3.62 -10.67 9.53
CA ILE A 179 -3.53 -11.89 8.73
C ILE A 179 -4.33 -11.72 7.43
N GLY A 180 -5.58 -11.27 7.52
CA GLY A 180 -6.41 -11.01 6.35
C GLY A 180 -5.80 -9.98 5.41
N LEU A 181 -5.20 -8.92 5.97
CA LEU A 181 -4.49 -7.90 5.21
C LEU A 181 -3.23 -8.47 4.53
N ALA A 182 -2.43 -9.26 5.24
CA ALA A 182 -1.23 -9.91 4.69
C ALA A 182 -1.58 -10.84 3.52
N VAL A 183 -2.66 -11.63 3.66
CA VAL A 183 -3.19 -12.49 2.58
C VAL A 183 -3.64 -11.64 1.39
N THR A 184 -4.36 -10.55 1.65
CA THR A 184 -4.81 -9.64 0.58
C THR A 184 -3.63 -9.02 -0.17
N LEU A 185 -2.60 -8.54 0.56
CA LEU A 185 -1.37 -8.02 -0.03
C LEU A 185 -0.62 -9.09 -0.85
N ALA A 186 -0.59 -10.34 -0.37
CA ALA A 186 0.03 -11.45 -1.09
C ALA A 186 -0.73 -11.77 -2.40
N VAL A 187 -2.06 -11.72 -2.39
CA VAL A 187 -2.88 -11.89 -3.60
C VAL A 187 -2.61 -10.76 -4.60
N VAL A 188 -2.55 -9.51 -4.14
CA VAL A 188 -2.23 -8.36 -4.99
C VAL A 188 -0.80 -8.45 -5.52
N LEU A 189 0.15 -8.91 -4.71
CA LEU A 189 1.52 -9.19 -5.13
C LEU A 189 1.56 -10.23 -6.26
N ALA A 190 0.86 -11.34 -6.10
CA ALA A 190 0.76 -12.37 -7.14
C ALA A 190 0.11 -11.82 -8.42
N ALA A 191 -0.91 -10.96 -8.29
CA ALA A 191 -1.55 -10.31 -9.43
C ALA A 191 -0.65 -9.25 -10.10
N ALA A 192 0.29 -8.65 -9.38
CA ALA A 192 1.24 -7.68 -9.93
C ALA A 192 2.32 -8.36 -10.81
N ILE A 193 2.62 -9.65 -10.59
CA ILE A 193 3.65 -10.38 -11.36
C ILE A 193 3.33 -10.41 -12.87
N PRO A 194 2.12 -10.76 -13.35
CA PRO A 194 1.78 -10.76 -14.77
C PRO A 194 1.44 -9.38 -15.33
N ALA A 195 1.35 -8.35 -14.48
CA ALA A 195 1.00 -6.99 -14.89
C ALA A 195 2.05 -6.37 -15.83
N VAL A 196 1.63 -5.39 -16.63
CA VAL A 196 2.50 -4.76 -17.64
C VAL A 196 3.38 -3.71 -16.97
N GLU A 197 4.70 -3.77 -17.26
CA GLU A 197 5.63 -2.69 -16.92
C GLU A 197 5.34 -1.45 -17.78
N THR A 198 5.36 -0.28 -17.16
CA THR A 198 5.29 1.03 -17.84
C THR A 198 6.50 1.84 -17.42
N MET A 199 7.45 2.03 -18.32
CA MET A 199 8.56 2.96 -18.16
C MET A 199 8.25 4.24 -18.95
#